data_54ae6e25cb1080cea5960a89d68a01dc
#
_entry.id   54ae6e25cb1080cea5960a89d68a01dc
#
_cell.length_a   1.000
_cell.length_b   1.000
_cell.length_c   1.000
_cell.angle_alpha   90.00
_cell.angle_beta   90.00
_cell.angle_gamma   90.00
#
_symmetry.space_group_name_H-M   'P 1'
#
loop_
_entity.id
_entity.type
_entity.pdbx_description
1 polymer ?
#
loop_
_entity_poly.entity_id
_entity_poly.type
_entity_poly.pdbx_seq_one_letter_code
_entity_poly.pdbx_strand_id
1 'polypeptide(L)'
;MTIEYEWRGTFQSDELNRLHAEAFETPDEWDWRAQVAGHSLGWVVARDAGALVGFVNVVWDGRVHAWIQDTMVAMDARGRGIGTQLVARATDAACGAGCEWLHVDFDDGLRDFYLAACGFQPTAAGLKQLTQPR
;
A
#
# COMPACT_ATOMS: atom_id res chain seq x y z
N MET A 1 15.75 12.40 -11.64
CA MET A 1 14.86 11.26 -11.97
C MET A 1 13.49 11.48 -11.33
N THR A 2 12.44 11.41 -12.13
CA THR A 2 11.10 11.73 -11.69
C THR A 2 10.29 10.46 -11.53
N ILE A 3 9.73 10.24 -10.34
CA ILE A 3 8.79 9.15 -10.08
C ILE A 3 7.39 9.67 -10.37
N GLU A 4 6.63 8.95 -11.15
CA GLU A 4 5.24 9.27 -11.44
C GLU A 4 4.32 8.45 -10.55
N TYR A 5 3.35 9.10 -9.93
CA TYR A 5 2.37 8.48 -9.04
C TYR A 5 0.98 8.64 -9.64
N GLU A 6 0.18 7.58 -9.58
CA GLU A 6 -1.18 7.63 -10.12
C GLU A 6 -2.15 6.88 -9.22
N TRP A 7 -3.20 7.57 -8.79
CA TRP A 7 -4.31 6.97 -8.08
C TRP A 7 -5.14 6.14 -9.05
N ARG A 8 -5.38 4.88 -8.69
CA ARG A 8 -6.03 3.89 -9.55
C ARG A 8 -5.29 3.70 -10.88
N GLY A 9 -3.99 3.90 -10.86
CA GLY A 9 -3.16 3.74 -12.06
C GLY A 9 -3.19 2.30 -12.58
N THR A 10 -3.05 2.17 -13.89
CA THR A 10 -3.05 0.87 -14.55
C THR A 10 -1.80 0.08 -14.18
N PHE A 11 -1.98 -1.20 -13.89
CA PHE A 11 -0.88 -2.13 -13.69
C PHE A 11 -1.29 -3.53 -14.15
N GLN A 12 -0.30 -4.39 -14.39
CA GLN A 12 -0.55 -5.79 -14.67
C GLN A 12 -0.28 -6.61 -13.40
N SER A 13 -1.06 -7.66 -13.20
CA SER A 13 -0.90 -8.51 -12.01
C SER A 13 0.49 -9.14 -11.93
N ASP A 14 1.11 -9.49 -13.06
CA ASP A 14 2.45 -10.04 -13.07
C ASP A 14 3.53 -9.03 -12.68
N GLU A 15 3.36 -7.74 -13.02
CA GLU A 15 4.25 -6.68 -12.54
C GLU A 15 4.20 -6.59 -11.00
N LEU A 16 2.99 -6.62 -10.45
CA LEU A 16 2.80 -6.50 -9.02
C LEU A 16 3.25 -7.76 -8.29
N ASN A 17 3.07 -8.93 -8.88
CA ASN A 17 3.59 -10.17 -8.31
C ASN A 17 5.12 -10.14 -8.18
N ARG A 18 5.83 -9.60 -9.17
CA ARG A 18 7.28 -9.44 -9.09
C ARG A 18 7.68 -8.49 -7.96
N LEU A 19 6.99 -7.36 -7.86
CA LEU A 19 7.26 -6.38 -6.80
C LEU A 19 6.95 -6.97 -5.41
N HIS A 20 5.85 -7.69 -5.27
CA HIS A 20 5.45 -8.34 -4.03
C HIS A 20 6.47 -9.41 -3.61
N ALA A 21 6.92 -10.25 -4.53
CA ALA A 21 7.91 -11.28 -4.26
C ALA A 21 9.23 -10.67 -3.76
N GLU A 22 9.64 -9.54 -4.34
CA GLU A 22 10.84 -8.81 -3.96
C GLU A 22 10.69 -8.18 -2.56
N ALA A 23 9.53 -7.60 -2.27
CA ALA A 23 9.30 -6.87 -1.02
C ALA A 23 9.03 -7.81 0.17
N PHE A 24 8.35 -8.92 -0.06
CA PHE A 24 7.90 -9.84 1.01
C PHE A 24 8.51 -11.25 0.91
N GLU A 25 9.38 -11.47 -0.04
CA GLU A 25 10.08 -12.75 -0.24
C GLU A 25 9.12 -13.94 -0.45
N THR A 26 7.94 -13.70 -0.99
CA THR A 26 6.94 -14.73 -1.25
C THR A 26 6.65 -14.81 -2.74
N PRO A 27 7.17 -15.83 -3.44
CA PRO A 27 6.89 -16.01 -4.86
C PRO A 27 5.48 -16.59 -5.05
N ASP A 28 4.49 -15.72 -5.08
CA ASP A 28 3.11 -16.10 -5.25
C ASP A 28 2.56 -15.45 -6.53
N GLU A 29 1.69 -16.17 -7.22
CA GLU A 29 1.00 -15.63 -8.38
C GLU A 29 -0.44 -15.31 -7.97
N TRP A 30 -0.75 -14.02 -7.93
CA TRP A 30 -2.03 -13.56 -7.47
C TRP A 30 -2.68 -12.64 -8.50
N ASP A 31 -4.00 -12.69 -8.62
CA ASP A 31 -4.74 -11.78 -9.47
C ASP A 31 -5.05 -10.48 -8.72
N TRP A 32 -4.04 -9.62 -8.65
CA TRP A 32 -4.14 -8.34 -7.95
C TRP A 32 -5.18 -7.42 -8.56
N ARG A 33 -5.33 -7.45 -9.89
CA ARG A 33 -6.29 -6.60 -10.56
C ARG A 33 -7.72 -6.95 -10.15
N ALA A 34 -8.03 -8.23 -10.05
CA ALA A 34 -9.35 -8.67 -9.59
C ALA A 34 -9.59 -8.29 -8.13
N GLN A 35 -8.57 -8.45 -7.28
CA GLN A 35 -8.69 -8.10 -5.86
C GLN A 35 -8.99 -6.62 -5.67
N VAL A 36 -8.19 -5.73 -6.27
CA VAL A 36 -8.39 -4.29 -6.08
C VAL A 36 -9.70 -3.82 -6.73
N ALA A 37 -10.09 -4.41 -7.86
CA ALA A 37 -11.35 -4.06 -8.50
C ALA A 37 -12.56 -4.40 -7.62
N GLY A 38 -12.49 -5.50 -6.86
CA GLY A 38 -13.60 -5.98 -6.04
C GLY A 38 -13.64 -5.46 -4.62
N HIS A 39 -12.50 -5.04 -4.06
CA HIS A 39 -12.40 -4.82 -2.62
C HIS A 39 -11.73 -3.51 -2.20
N SER A 40 -11.19 -2.73 -3.11
CA SER A 40 -10.46 -1.53 -2.76
C SER A 40 -11.23 -0.26 -3.05
N LEU A 41 -11.04 0.76 -2.22
CA LEU A 41 -11.39 2.14 -2.59
C LEU A 41 -10.54 2.55 -3.80
N GLY A 42 -9.26 2.20 -3.74
CA GLY A 42 -8.32 2.45 -4.79
C GLY A 42 -6.92 2.00 -4.40
N TRP A 43 -5.97 2.39 -5.20
CA TRP A 43 -4.55 2.06 -5.00
C TRP A 43 -3.71 3.14 -5.66
N VAL A 44 -2.44 3.23 -5.27
CA VAL A 44 -1.49 4.14 -5.90
C VAL A 44 -0.39 3.31 -6.54
N VAL A 45 -0.07 3.59 -7.79
CA VAL A 45 1.12 3.02 -8.44
C VAL A 45 2.19 4.10 -8.56
N ALA A 46 3.44 3.70 -8.36
CA ALA A 46 4.60 4.54 -8.57
C ALA A 46 5.43 3.95 -9.70
N ARG A 47 5.77 4.75 -10.70
CA ARG A 47 6.56 4.32 -11.85
C ARG A 47 7.79 5.19 -12.03
N ASP A 48 8.87 4.55 -12.42
CA ASP A 48 10.12 5.20 -12.80
C ASP A 48 10.39 4.83 -14.26
N ALA A 49 10.25 5.79 -15.16
CA ALA A 49 10.41 5.56 -16.60
C ALA A 49 9.60 4.34 -17.10
N GLY A 50 8.37 4.21 -16.61
CA GLY A 50 7.45 3.14 -16.99
C GLY A 50 7.54 1.87 -16.13
N ALA A 51 8.63 1.68 -15.39
CA ALA A 51 8.78 0.51 -14.51
C ALA A 51 7.99 0.70 -13.22
N LEU A 52 7.25 -0.33 -12.81
CA LEU A 52 6.52 -0.29 -11.54
C LEU A 52 7.52 -0.44 -10.39
N VAL A 53 7.66 0.61 -9.59
CA VAL A 53 8.62 0.65 -8.48
C VAL A 53 7.96 0.77 -7.12
N GLY A 54 6.67 1.02 -7.07
CA GLY A 54 5.94 1.11 -5.80
C GLY A 54 4.45 0.91 -5.95
N PHE A 55 3.82 0.52 -4.86
CA PHE A 55 2.39 0.25 -4.83
C PHE A 55 1.88 0.36 -3.40
N VAL A 56 0.65 0.82 -3.23
CA VAL A 56 -0.09 0.73 -1.98
C VAL A 56 -1.56 0.53 -2.29
N ASN A 57 -2.19 -0.36 -1.53
CA ASN A 57 -3.61 -0.67 -1.64
C ASN A 57 -4.38 0.04 -0.54
N VAL A 58 -5.55 0.58 -0.87
CA VAL A 58 -6.46 1.20 0.10
C VAL A 58 -7.78 0.45 0.06
N VAL A 59 -8.05 -0.36 1.08
CA VAL A 59 -9.36 -1.01 1.25
C VAL A 59 -10.24 -0.13 2.12
N TRP A 60 -11.55 -0.27 2.05
CA TRP A 60 -12.46 0.57 2.84
C TRP A 60 -13.78 -0.13 3.14
N ASP A 61 -14.54 0.47 4.07
CA ASP A 61 -15.85 -0.05 4.46
C ASP A 61 -17.00 0.47 3.58
N GLY A 62 -16.67 1.28 2.58
CA GLY A 62 -17.68 1.94 1.74
C GLY A 62 -18.26 3.18 2.39
N ARG A 63 -17.69 3.66 3.50
CA ARG A 63 -18.25 4.79 4.25
C ARG A 63 -17.16 5.71 4.80
N VAL A 64 -16.65 5.47 6.01
CA VAL A 64 -15.76 6.43 6.69
C VAL A 64 -14.42 5.84 7.12
N HIS A 65 -14.25 4.54 7.04
CA HIS A 65 -12.98 3.88 7.41
C HIS A 65 -12.27 3.30 6.19
N ALA A 66 -10.99 3.57 6.08
CA ALA A 66 -10.11 2.97 5.09
C ALA A 66 -8.86 2.38 5.77
N TRP A 67 -8.21 1.44 5.10
CA TRP A 67 -7.02 0.76 5.60
C TRP A 67 -5.95 0.72 4.52
N ILE A 68 -4.72 1.06 4.90
CA ILE A 68 -3.53 0.89 4.07
C ILE A 68 -3.11 -0.57 4.12
N GLN A 69 -2.91 -1.18 2.96
CA GLN A 69 -2.41 -2.55 2.84
C GLN A 69 -1.40 -2.65 1.70
N ASP A 70 -0.52 -3.63 1.79
CA ASP A 70 0.37 -4.01 0.70
C ASP A 70 1.25 -2.85 0.19
N THR A 71 1.78 -2.05 1.13
CA THR A 71 2.74 -1.01 0.77
C THR A 71 4.06 -1.66 0.38
N MET A 72 4.50 -1.44 -0.84
CA MET A 72 5.74 -2.05 -1.33
C MET A 72 6.51 -1.09 -2.22
N VAL A 73 7.83 -1.15 -2.11
CA VAL A 73 8.77 -0.36 -2.91
C VAL A 73 9.85 -1.29 -3.41
N ALA A 74 10.19 -1.19 -4.69
CA ALA A 74 11.25 -1.97 -5.29
C ALA A 74 12.57 -1.77 -4.53
N MET A 75 13.33 -2.84 -4.36
CA MET A 75 14.52 -2.84 -3.52
C MET A 75 15.55 -1.79 -3.94
N ASP A 76 15.76 -1.66 -5.25
CA ASP A 76 16.71 -0.69 -5.82
C ASP A 76 16.17 0.75 -5.85
N ALA A 77 14.90 0.95 -5.52
CA ALA A 77 14.26 2.26 -5.46
C ALA A 77 14.06 2.77 -4.03
N ARG A 78 14.47 2.00 -3.02
CA ARG A 78 14.32 2.38 -1.61
C ARG A 78 15.24 3.55 -1.24
N GLY A 79 14.87 4.27 -0.18
CA GLY A 79 15.64 5.42 0.28
C GLY A 79 15.41 6.70 -0.51
N ARG A 80 14.41 6.73 -1.37
CA ARG A 80 14.06 7.88 -2.23
C ARG A 80 12.73 8.53 -1.87
N GLY A 81 12.13 8.15 -0.74
CA GLY A 81 10.87 8.72 -0.27
C GLY A 81 9.63 8.20 -0.99
N ILE A 82 9.74 7.14 -1.78
CA ILE A 82 8.61 6.59 -2.56
C ILE A 82 7.52 6.07 -1.63
N GLY A 83 7.87 5.33 -0.59
CA GLY A 83 6.90 4.80 0.37
C GLY A 83 6.09 5.91 1.05
N THR A 84 6.75 6.96 1.49
CA THR A 84 6.11 8.13 2.11
C THR A 84 5.14 8.81 1.14
N GLN A 85 5.54 8.96 -0.13
CA GLN A 85 4.69 9.56 -1.14
C GLN A 85 3.48 8.68 -1.49
N LEU A 86 3.68 7.37 -1.56
CA LEU A 86 2.57 6.43 -1.77
C LEU A 86 1.50 6.59 -0.69
N VAL A 87 1.91 6.60 0.58
CA VAL A 87 1.00 6.73 1.71
C VAL A 87 0.35 8.11 1.74
N ALA A 88 1.10 9.17 1.42
CA ALA A 88 0.55 10.52 1.37
C ALA A 88 -0.55 10.64 0.31
N ARG A 89 -0.34 10.09 -0.87
CA ARG A 89 -1.34 10.11 -1.94
C ARG A 89 -2.55 9.25 -1.62
N ALA A 90 -2.33 8.10 -0.99
CA ALA A 90 -3.41 7.25 -0.50
C ALA A 90 -4.26 7.98 0.55
N THR A 91 -3.62 8.70 1.46
CA THR A 91 -4.28 9.51 2.49
C THR A 91 -5.16 10.58 1.87
N ASP A 92 -4.62 11.33 0.91
CA ASP A 92 -5.36 12.38 0.22
C ASP A 92 -6.58 11.82 -0.53
N ALA A 93 -6.41 10.69 -1.19
CA ALA A 93 -7.50 10.06 -1.93
C ALA A 93 -8.60 9.53 -0.99
N ALA A 94 -8.22 8.93 0.13
CA ALA A 94 -9.19 8.46 1.13
C ALA A 94 -9.96 9.66 1.74
N CYS A 95 -9.26 10.74 2.05
CA CYS A 95 -9.88 11.97 2.53
C CYS A 95 -10.87 12.52 1.50
N GLY A 96 -10.47 12.58 0.23
CA GLY A 96 -11.32 13.05 -0.86
C GLY A 96 -12.55 12.18 -1.10
N ALA A 97 -12.50 10.90 -0.73
CA ALA A 97 -13.63 9.98 -0.82
C ALA A 97 -14.58 10.07 0.39
N GLY A 98 -14.27 10.91 1.37
CA GLY A 98 -15.11 11.11 2.56
C GLY A 98 -14.74 10.25 3.75
N CYS A 99 -13.60 9.55 3.71
CA CYS A 99 -13.15 8.77 4.86
C CYS A 99 -12.72 9.70 6.00
N GLU A 100 -13.09 9.33 7.22
CA GLU A 100 -12.71 10.07 8.42
C GLU A 100 -11.51 9.45 9.12
N TRP A 101 -11.26 8.15 8.87
CA TRP A 101 -10.18 7.39 9.53
C TRP A 101 -9.44 6.54 8.52
N LEU A 102 -8.11 6.61 8.61
CA LEU A 102 -7.22 5.74 7.84
C LEU A 102 -6.43 4.89 8.83
N HIS A 103 -6.54 3.57 8.67
CA HIS A 103 -5.92 2.59 9.55
C HIS A 103 -4.70 1.97 8.88
N VAL A 104 -3.74 1.56 9.69
CA VAL A 104 -2.62 0.72 9.24
C VAL A 104 -2.17 -0.14 10.40
N ASP A 105 -1.89 -1.40 10.14
CA ASP A 105 -1.14 -2.23 11.06
C ASP A 105 0.22 -2.57 10.44
N PHE A 106 1.24 -2.68 11.26
CA PHE A 106 2.62 -2.79 10.79
C PHE A 106 3.50 -3.48 11.82
N ASP A 107 4.58 -4.08 11.34
CA ASP A 107 5.61 -4.65 12.21
C ASP A 107 6.40 -3.54 12.91
N ASP A 108 6.91 -3.81 14.10
CA ASP A 108 7.65 -2.84 14.91
C ASP A 108 8.78 -2.13 14.15
N GLY A 109 9.43 -2.83 13.22
CA GLY A 109 10.47 -2.24 12.39
C GLY A 109 10.01 -1.12 11.48
N LEU A 110 8.70 -0.98 11.27
CA LEU A 110 8.09 0.06 10.42
C LEU A 110 7.45 1.19 11.24
N ARG A 111 7.63 1.19 12.55
CA ARG A 111 7.03 2.18 13.45
C ARG A 111 7.43 3.60 13.06
N ASP A 112 8.71 3.84 12.86
CA ASP A 112 9.20 5.18 12.50
C ASP A 112 8.67 5.62 11.13
N PHE A 113 8.55 4.69 10.20
CA PHE A 113 7.97 5.00 8.90
C PHE A 113 6.52 5.45 9.03
N TYR A 114 5.67 4.66 9.66
CA TYR A 114 4.25 5.00 9.73
C TYR A 114 3.93 6.13 10.71
N LEU A 115 4.56 6.15 11.87
CA LEU A 115 4.25 7.17 12.89
C LEU A 115 4.97 8.48 12.63
N ALA A 116 6.28 8.44 12.34
CA ALA A 116 7.06 9.67 12.16
C ALA A 116 6.95 10.21 10.74
N ALA A 117 7.25 9.39 9.72
CA ALA A 117 7.29 9.86 8.34
C ALA A 117 5.89 10.04 7.74
N CYS A 118 4.94 9.15 8.04
CA CYS A 118 3.59 9.19 7.48
C CYS A 118 2.55 9.86 8.39
N GLY A 119 2.89 10.13 9.64
CA GLY A 119 2.04 10.91 10.53
C GLY A 119 0.88 10.15 11.19
N PHE A 120 0.91 8.82 11.21
CA PHE A 120 -0.10 8.06 11.94
C PHE A 120 0.09 8.18 13.44
N GLN A 121 -1.01 8.19 14.18
CA GLN A 121 -0.98 8.18 15.63
C GLN A 121 -1.13 6.77 16.15
N PRO A 122 -0.37 6.38 17.19
CA PRO A 122 -0.54 5.06 17.78
C PRO A 122 -1.91 4.92 18.44
N THR A 123 -2.50 3.74 18.33
CA THR A 123 -3.79 3.45 18.95
C THR A 123 -3.77 2.01 19.49
N ALA A 124 -4.67 1.75 20.44
CA ALA A 124 -4.85 0.39 20.97
C ALA A 124 -5.64 -0.43 19.95
N ALA A 125 -4.95 -1.23 19.19
CA ALA A 125 -5.52 -2.07 18.12
C ALA A 125 -5.05 -3.50 18.31
N GLY A 126 -5.78 -4.45 17.71
CA GLY A 126 -5.44 -5.86 17.81
C GLY A 126 -5.56 -6.57 16.48
N LEU A 127 -4.79 -7.65 16.35
CA LEU A 127 -4.80 -8.51 15.17
C LEU A 127 -5.02 -9.94 15.65
N LYS A 128 -5.93 -10.67 15.01
CA LYS A 128 -6.22 -12.05 15.38
C LYS A 128 -6.04 -12.94 14.16
N GLN A 129 -5.14 -13.88 14.28
CA GLN A 129 -4.94 -14.87 13.22
C GLN A 129 -6.09 -15.87 13.22
N LEU A 130 -6.70 -16.12 12.08
CA LEU A 130 -7.84 -17.02 11.96
C LEU A 130 -7.47 -18.40 11.42
N THR A 131 -6.25 -18.55 10.90
CA THR A 131 -5.75 -19.82 10.39
C THR A 131 -4.59 -20.29 11.25
N GLN A 132 -4.44 -21.62 11.38
CA GLN A 132 -3.31 -22.16 12.10
C GLN A 132 -2.03 -21.97 11.29
N PRO A 133 -0.88 -21.65 11.93
CA PRO A 133 0.40 -21.60 11.24
C PRO A 133 0.73 -22.98 10.66
N ARG A 134 1.25 -23.00 9.45
CA ARG A 134 1.69 -24.24 8.80
C ARG A 134 3.13 -24.52 9.15
#